data_babd07677b6f195c6e0b4fb054444797
#
_entry.id   babd07677b6f195c6e0b4fb054444797
#
_cell.length_a   1.000
_cell.length_b   1.000
_cell.length_c   1.000
_cell.angle_alpha   90.00
_cell.angle_beta   90.00
_cell.angle_gamma   90.00
#
_symmetry.space_group_name_H-M   'P 1'
#
loop_
_entity.id
_entity.type
_entity.pdbx_description
1 polymer ?
#
loop_
_entity_poly.entity_id
_entity_poly.type
_entity_poly.pdbx_seq_one_letter_code
_entity_poly.pdbx_strand_id
1 'polypeptide(L)'
;MIPHAGWYFSGKLAARVFSSLASKANVEVVVLYGGHLSTQDVPRIVTEEVWETPLGDVEISADFVRTLMKRVDMSKESPNSGDNTIEIHLAMVKYFFPEAKVVGIRSPLSLKAEVLGKEVADVAKKEGIAILAIGSTDLTHYGPNYGFLRKGIGGPSVEWVKKENDKGFIDRALKMDAEGLLKHALENDSACSAGAAISAIATCKALGSDQGVLLDYYTSYDIMPDDSFVGYAGILY
;
A
#
# COMPACT_ATOMS: atom_id res chain seq x y z
N MET A 1 3.32 -0.75 5.36
CA MET A 1 2.68 0.28 4.50
C MET A 1 3.74 1.24 3.99
N ILE A 2 3.69 1.61 2.72
CA ILE A 2 4.66 2.50 2.06
C ILE A 2 3.94 3.48 1.12
N PRO A 3 4.49 4.68 0.88
CA PRO A 3 3.96 5.64 -0.09
C PRO A 3 4.41 5.31 -1.52
N HIS A 4 3.65 5.82 -2.52
CA HIS A 4 3.91 5.57 -3.95
C HIS A 4 4.02 6.83 -4.83
N ALA A 5 4.25 7.98 -4.23
CA ALA A 5 4.62 9.16 -5.01
C ALA A 5 5.96 8.96 -5.73
N GLY A 6 6.28 9.85 -6.67
CA GLY A 6 7.59 9.80 -7.35
C GLY A 6 8.75 9.68 -6.37
N TRP A 7 9.78 8.95 -6.72
CA TRP A 7 10.91 8.61 -5.83
C TRP A 7 11.61 9.82 -5.22
N TYR A 8 11.59 10.96 -5.90
CA TYR A 8 12.11 12.22 -5.36
C TYR A 8 11.45 12.59 -4.02
N PHE A 9 10.13 12.39 -3.91
CA PHE A 9 9.36 12.72 -2.72
C PHE A 9 9.28 11.58 -1.71
N SER A 10 8.98 10.37 -2.13
CA SER A 10 8.63 9.27 -1.22
C SER A 10 9.56 8.06 -1.30
N GLY A 11 10.45 7.99 -2.30
CA GLY A 11 11.30 6.82 -2.52
C GLY A 11 12.25 6.51 -1.35
N LYS A 12 12.78 7.53 -0.67
CA LYS A 12 13.63 7.33 0.51
C LYS A 12 12.88 6.64 1.65
N LEU A 13 11.62 7.00 1.88
CA LEU A 13 10.80 6.39 2.92
C LEU A 13 10.41 4.95 2.55
N ALA A 14 9.98 4.72 1.30
CA ALA A 14 9.70 3.39 0.81
C ALA A 14 10.94 2.47 0.94
N ALA A 15 12.12 2.91 0.49
CA ALA A 15 13.37 2.16 0.60
C ALA A 15 13.74 1.87 2.07
N ARG A 16 13.47 2.79 2.99
CA ARG A 16 13.72 2.59 4.43
C ARG A 16 12.85 1.47 5.00
N VAL A 17 11.58 1.38 4.59
CA VAL A 17 10.69 0.27 4.99
C VAL A 17 11.22 -1.06 4.43
N PHE A 18 11.52 -1.13 3.12
CA PHE A 18 12.09 -2.33 2.51
C PHE A 18 13.39 -2.79 3.18
N SER A 19 14.32 -1.87 3.40
CA SER A 19 15.60 -2.14 4.07
C SER A 19 15.42 -2.69 5.49
N SER A 20 14.44 -2.19 6.23
CA SER A 20 14.14 -2.66 7.59
C SER A 20 13.66 -4.11 7.64
N LEU A 21 13.15 -4.64 6.52
CA LEU A 21 12.61 -5.99 6.39
C LEU A 21 13.60 -6.97 5.73
N ALA A 22 14.47 -6.49 4.84
CA ALA A 22 15.35 -7.31 4.01
C ALA A 22 16.31 -8.22 4.82
N SER A 23 16.73 -7.79 6.01
CA SER A 23 17.64 -8.55 6.86
C SER A 23 16.94 -9.55 7.79
N LYS A 24 15.60 -9.57 7.83
CA LYS A 24 14.84 -10.28 8.86
C LYS A 24 14.03 -11.48 8.35
N ALA A 25 13.83 -11.60 7.04
CA ALA A 25 12.92 -12.60 6.49
C ALA A 25 13.49 -13.30 5.25
N ASN A 26 13.34 -14.62 5.20
CA ASN A 26 13.47 -15.37 3.95
C ASN A 26 12.12 -15.25 3.23
N VAL A 27 11.96 -14.23 2.36
CA VAL A 27 10.73 -13.92 1.65
C VAL A 27 10.71 -14.67 0.33
N GLU A 28 9.71 -15.51 0.12
CA GLU A 28 9.50 -16.23 -1.15
C GLU A 28 8.56 -15.45 -2.08
N VAL A 29 7.55 -14.75 -1.52
CA VAL A 29 6.60 -13.95 -2.29
C VAL A 29 6.36 -12.59 -1.63
N VAL A 30 6.52 -11.52 -2.39
CA VAL A 30 6.10 -10.18 -2.00
C VAL A 30 4.71 -9.89 -2.55
N VAL A 31 3.73 -9.73 -1.67
CA VAL A 31 2.36 -9.33 -2.04
C VAL A 31 2.25 -7.82 -1.96
N LEU A 32 2.10 -7.18 -3.12
CA LEU A 32 1.94 -5.73 -3.26
C LEU A 32 0.44 -5.41 -3.43
N TYR A 33 -0.13 -4.76 -2.44
CA TYR A 33 -1.46 -4.17 -2.53
C TYR A 33 -1.35 -2.72 -2.97
N GLY A 34 -2.10 -2.33 -3.98
CA GLY A 34 -2.14 -0.96 -4.50
C GLY A 34 -3.53 -0.59 -5.00
N GLY A 35 -3.58 0.37 -5.91
CA GLY A 35 -4.73 0.76 -6.70
C GLY A 35 -5.58 1.89 -6.14
N HIS A 36 -6.30 2.52 -7.06
CA HIS A 36 -7.27 3.58 -6.79
C HIS A 36 -8.67 3.06 -7.15
N LEU A 37 -9.06 1.92 -6.53
CA LEU A 37 -10.37 1.31 -6.76
C LEU A 37 -11.43 1.94 -5.87
N SER A 38 -12.65 2.06 -6.41
CA SER A 38 -13.79 2.60 -5.70
C SER A 38 -14.36 1.60 -4.67
N THR A 39 -15.37 2.04 -3.91
CA THR A 39 -16.10 1.20 -2.95
C THR A 39 -16.90 0.08 -3.63
N GLN A 40 -17.26 0.25 -4.91
CA GLN A 40 -18.08 -0.71 -5.67
C GLN A 40 -17.24 -1.77 -6.39
N ASP A 41 -15.95 -1.51 -6.59
CA ASP A 41 -15.08 -2.43 -7.31
C ASP A 41 -14.87 -3.75 -6.56
N VAL A 42 -14.43 -4.75 -7.33
CA VAL A 42 -13.82 -5.97 -6.80
C VAL A 42 -12.29 -5.85 -6.88
N PRO A 43 -11.54 -6.63 -6.11
CA PRO A 43 -10.08 -6.67 -6.26
C PRO A 43 -9.68 -6.99 -7.69
N ARG A 44 -8.55 -6.43 -8.16
CA ARG A 44 -7.97 -6.75 -9.47
C ARG A 44 -6.57 -7.30 -9.29
N ILE A 45 -6.29 -8.44 -9.89
CA ILE A 45 -5.01 -9.14 -9.73
C ILE A 45 -4.25 -9.17 -11.06
N VAL A 46 -2.95 -8.92 -10.97
CA VAL A 46 -2.02 -9.01 -12.10
C VAL A 46 -1.77 -10.48 -12.43
N THR A 47 -1.84 -10.82 -13.71
CA THR A 47 -1.74 -12.22 -14.20
C THR A 47 -0.66 -12.41 -15.27
N GLU A 48 0.09 -11.37 -15.61
CA GLU A 48 1.30 -11.45 -16.44
C GLU A 48 2.33 -12.37 -15.78
N GLU A 49 3.27 -12.91 -16.54
CA GLU A 49 4.27 -13.84 -16.00
C GLU A 49 5.45 -13.10 -15.36
N VAL A 50 5.80 -11.95 -15.90
CA VAL A 50 7.00 -11.19 -15.55
C VAL A 50 6.73 -9.69 -15.62
N TRP A 51 7.36 -8.95 -14.72
CA TRP A 51 7.51 -7.51 -14.81
C TRP A 51 8.98 -7.13 -15.06
N GLU A 52 9.24 -6.40 -16.12
CA GLU A 52 10.57 -5.85 -16.41
C GLU A 52 10.88 -4.67 -15.48
N THR A 53 12.08 -4.64 -14.90
CA THR A 53 12.57 -3.49 -14.13
C THR A 53 13.98 -3.12 -14.57
N PRO A 54 14.44 -1.89 -14.27
CA PRO A 54 15.83 -1.49 -14.54
C PRO A 54 16.89 -2.37 -13.85
N LEU A 55 16.52 -3.16 -12.84
CA LEU A 55 17.39 -4.06 -12.08
C LEU A 55 17.22 -5.53 -12.49
N GLY A 56 16.47 -5.81 -13.53
CA GLY A 56 16.13 -7.13 -14.03
C GLY A 56 14.67 -7.52 -13.76
N ASP A 57 14.31 -8.67 -14.27
CA ASP A 57 12.94 -9.16 -14.24
C ASP A 57 12.49 -9.60 -12.85
N VAL A 58 11.20 -9.35 -12.57
CA VAL A 58 10.51 -9.82 -11.36
C VAL A 58 9.40 -10.78 -11.77
N GLU A 59 9.52 -12.03 -11.37
CA GLU A 59 8.52 -13.06 -11.68
C GLU A 59 7.26 -12.91 -10.86
N ILE A 60 6.12 -13.18 -11.46
CA ILE A 60 4.84 -13.31 -10.77
C ILE A 60 4.70 -14.73 -10.20
N SER A 61 4.18 -14.86 -8.99
CA SER A 61 3.85 -16.16 -8.39
C SER A 61 2.53 -16.69 -8.97
N ALA A 62 2.61 -17.31 -10.17
CA ALA A 62 1.43 -17.78 -10.91
C ALA A 62 0.59 -18.80 -10.14
N ASP A 63 1.22 -19.67 -9.34
CA ASP A 63 0.52 -20.66 -8.52
C ASP A 63 -0.29 -19.98 -7.41
N PHE A 64 0.33 -19.03 -6.70
CA PHE A 64 -0.34 -18.24 -5.68
C PHE A 64 -1.53 -17.45 -6.27
N VAL A 65 -1.31 -16.80 -7.41
CA VAL A 65 -2.37 -16.08 -8.15
C VAL A 65 -3.53 -17.00 -8.49
N ARG A 66 -3.26 -18.20 -9.05
CA ARG A 66 -4.32 -19.18 -9.40
C ARG A 66 -5.09 -19.66 -8.19
N THR A 67 -4.40 -19.92 -7.07
CA THR A 67 -5.05 -20.36 -5.84
C THR A 67 -5.93 -19.26 -5.28
N LEU A 68 -5.44 -18.03 -5.24
CA LEU A 68 -6.19 -16.88 -4.70
C LEU A 68 -7.43 -16.56 -5.54
N MET A 69 -7.34 -16.61 -6.87
CA MET A 69 -8.47 -16.37 -7.78
C MET A 69 -9.61 -17.41 -7.65
N LYS A 70 -9.34 -18.60 -7.11
CA LYS A 70 -10.40 -19.59 -6.81
C LYS A 70 -11.13 -19.31 -5.50
N ARG A 71 -10.59 -18.44 -4.65
CA ARG A 71 -11.06 -18.20 -3.29
C ARG A 71 -11.72 -16.85 -3.12
N VAL A 72 -11.28 -15.86 -3.89
CA VAL A 72 -11.75 -14.48 -3.83
C VAL A 72 -12.39 -14.09 -5.15
N ASP A 73 -13.57 -13.49 -5.08
CA ASP A 73 -14.21 -12.85 -6.25
C ASP A 73 -13.37 -11.62 -6.64
N MET A 74 -12.62 -11.77 -7.74
CA MET A 74 -11.71 -10.75 -8.26
C MET A 74 -11.64 -10.81 -9.78
N SER A 75 -11.27 -9.72 -10.39
CA SER A 75 -11.00 -9.65 -11.83
C SER A 75 -9.50 -9.61 -12.12
N LYS A 76 -9.14 -9.92 -13.37
CA LYS A 76 -7.77 -9.68 -13.83
C LYS A 76 -7.54 -8.19 -14.04
N GLU A 77 -6.34 -7.73 -13.70
CA GLU A 77 -5.92 -6.38 -14.05
C GLU A 77 -5.72 -6.26 -15.57
N SER A 78 -5.99 -5.08 -16.11
CA SER A 78 -5.68 -4.80 -17.50
C SER A 78 -4.19 -4.61 -17.72
N PRO A 79 -3.56 -5.24 -18.73
CA PRO A 79 -2.16 -5.01 -19.06
C PRO A 79 -1.83 -3.54 -19.39
N ASN A 80 -2.84 -2.78 -19.81
CA ASN A 80 -2.72 -1.37 -20.12
C ASN A 80 -3.25 -0.47 -19.00
N SER A 81 -3.25 -0.96 -17.75
CA SER A 81 -3.62 -0.14 -16.60
C SER A 81 -2.64 1.02 -16.44
N GLY A 82 -3.16 2.24 -16.32
CA GLY A 82 -2.35 3.41 -15.99
C GLY A 82 -2.05 3.54 -14.50
N ASP A 83 -2.37 2.53 -13.68
CA ASP A 83 -2.13 2.55 -12.25
C ASP A 83 -0.69 2.16 -11.93
N ASN A 84 0.05 3.05 -11.30
CA ASN A 84 1.46 2.89 -10.96
C ASN A 84 1.72 2.49 -9.49
N THR A 85 0.68 2.29 -8.69
CA THR A 85 0.81 2.09 -7.24
C THR A 85 1.56 0.81 -6.85
N ILE A 86 1.63 -0.16 -7.75
CA ILE A 86 2.36 -1.42 -7.59
C ILE A 86 3.72 -1.33 -8.31
N GLU A 87 3.70 -0.90 -9.56
CA GLU A 87 4.85 -0.89 -10.45
C GLU A 87 6.04 -0.11 -9.88
N ILE A 88 5.78 1.05 -9.26
CA ILE A 88 6.83 1.92 -8.71
C ILE A 88 7.72 1.23 -7.66
N HIS A 89 7.25 0.14 -7.05
CA HIS A 89 7.96 -0.60 -6.03
C HIS A 89 8.75 -1.80 -6.55
N LEU A 90 8.53 -2.25 -7.78
CA LEU A 90 9.11 -3.50 -8.29
C LEU A 90 10.64 -3.47 -8.33
N ALA A 91 11.24 -2.35 -8.69
CA ALA A 91 12.70 -2.21 -8.65
C ALA A 91 13.26 -2.31 -7.21
N MET A 92 12.52 -1.81 -6.20
CA MET A 92 12.90 -2.00 -4.79
C MET A 92 12.72 -3.45 -4.36
N VAL A 93 11.66 -4.13 -4.79
CA VAL A 93 11.50 -5.58 -4.54
C VAL A 93 12.69 -6.33 -5.12
N LYS A 94 13.04 -6.07 -6.39
CA LYS A 94 14.19 -6.73 -7.03
C LYS A 94 15.51 -6.47 -6.31
N TYR A 95 15.70 -5.26 -5.79
CA TYR A 95 16.91 -4.90 -5.06
C TYR A 95 17.02 -5.57 -3.68
N PHE A 96 15.94 -5.54 -2.89
CA PHE A 96 15.95 -6.00 -1.51
C PHE A 96 15.61 -7.48 -1.35
N PHE A 97 14.88 -8.07 -2.29
CA PHE A 97 14.43 -9.46 -2.30
C PHE A 97 14.61 -10.08 -3.69
N PRO A 98 15.85 -10.23 -4.18
CA PRO A 98 16.15 -10.57 -5.58
C PRO A 98 15.55 -11.87 -6.07
N GLU A 99 15.34 -12.85 -5.16
CA GLU A 99 14.79 -14.17 -5.47
C GLU A 99 13.28 -14.29 -5.23
N ALA A 100 12.67 -13.27 -4.62
CA ALA A 100 11.23 -13.30 -4.33
C ALA A 100 10.40 -13.08 -5.60
N LYS A 101 9.32 -13.85 -5.72
CA LYS A 101 8.26 -13.60 -6.69
C LYS A 101 7.30 -12.54 -6.17
N VAL A 102 6.46 -12.01 -7.05
CA VAL A 102 5.50 -10.96 -6.70
C VAL A 102 4.07 -11.43 -6.96
N VAL A 103 3.14 -10.95 -6.15
CA VAL A 103 1.71 -10.94 -6.40
C VAL A 103 1.22 -9.51 -6.30
N GLY A 104 0.80 -8.92 -7.42
CA GLY A 104 0.27 -7.56 -7.49
C GLY A 104 -1.25 -7.55 -7.45
N ILE A 105 -1.86 -6.83 -6.49
CA ILE A 105 -3.32 -6.78 -6.33
C ILE A 105 -3.77 -5.34 -6.08
N ARG A 106 -4.69 -4.83 -6.88
CA ARG A 106 -5.38 -3.58 -6.59
C ARG A 106 -6.56 -3.87 -5.66
N SER A 107 -6.61 -3.18 -4.53
CA SER A 107 -7.57 -3.41 -3.45
C SER A 107 -8.68 -2.34 -3.47
N PRO A 108 -9.96 -2.73 -3.38
CA PRO A 108 -11.07 -1.77 -3.37
C PRO A 108 -11.15 -1.01 -2.04
N LEU A 109 -11.72 0.19 -2.08
CA LEU A 109 -11.95 1.03 -0.91
C LEU A 109 -13.20 0.56 -0.15
N SER A 110 -13.17 -0.67 0.38
CA SER A 110 -14.27 -1.30 1.09
C SER A 110 -13.78 -2.43 1.99
N LEU A 111 -14.67 -3.03 2.79
CA LEU A 111 -14.36 -4.21 3.62
C LEU A 111 -13.98 -5.46 2.81
N LYS A 112 -14.21 -5.48 1.49
CA LYS A 112 -13.66 -6.53 0.61
C LYS A 112 -12.13 -6.58 0.68
N ALA A 113 -11.46 -5.44 0.93
CA ALA A 113 -10.02 -5.37 1.13
C ALA A 113 -9.56 -6.14 2.39
N GLU A 114 -10.34 -6.11 3.47
CA GLU A 114 -10.04 -6.89 4.67
C GLU A 114 -10.21 -8.41 4.42
N VAL A 115 -11.28 -8.80 3.73
CA VAL A 115 -11.50 -10.20 3.31
C VAL A 115 -10.36 -10.69 2.43
N LEU A 116 -9.96 -9.88 1.43
CA LEU A 116 -8.83 -10.17 0.56
C LEU A 116 -7.55 -10.44 1.36
N GLY A 117 -7.21 -9.55 2.29
CA GLY A 117 -6.00 -9.71 3.11
C GLY A 117 -6.00 -11.00 3.94
N LYS A 118 -7.14 -11.36 4.54
CA LYS A 118 -7.30 -12.62 5.28
C LYS A 118 -7.11 -13.84 4.38
N GLU A 119 -7.69 -13.83 3.17
CA GLU A 119 -7.55 -14.93 2.21
C GLU A 119 -6.12 -15.08 1.70
N VAL A 120 -5.39 -13.98 1.47
CA VAL A 120 -3.97 -14.01 1.12
C VAL A 120 -3.15 -14.68 2.21
N ALA A 121 -3.36 -14.32 3.48
CA ALA A 121 -2.68 -14.94 4.61
C ALA A 121 -3.02 -16.44 4.75
N ASP A 122 -4.28 -16.82 4.48
CA ASP A 122 -4.72 -18.21 4.56
C ASP A 122 -4.11 -19.07 3.44
N VAL A 123 -4.00 -18.54 2.22
CA VAL A 123 -3.29 -19.20 1.12
C VAL A 123 -1.83 -19.41 1.49
N ALA A 124 -1.13 -18.36 1.95
CA ALA A 124 0.27 -18.44 2.34
C ALA A 124 0.53 -19.51 3.41
N LYS A 125 -0.32 -19.55 4.46
CA LYS A 125 -0.24 -20.57 5.52
C LYS A 125 -0.46 -21.98 5.01
N LYS A 126 -1.47 -22.18 4.16
CA LYS A 126 -1.82 -23.51 3.64
C LYS A 126 -0.78 -24.07 2.69
N GLU A 127 -0.16 -23.20 1.89
CA GLU A 127 0.86 -23.58 0.94
C GLU A 127 2.29 -23.59 1.54
N GLY A 128 2.44 -23.10 2.79
CA GLY A 128 3.73 -23.02 3.48
C GLY A 128 4.67 -21.98 2.88
N ILE A 129 4.14 -20.95 2.23
CA ILE A 129 4.92 -19.90 1.53
C ILE A 129 5.20 -18.73 2.49
N ALA A 130 6.46 -18.35 2.61
CA ALA A 130 6.85 -17.15 3.36
C ALA A 130 6.56 -15.88 2.56
N ILE A 131 5.59 -15.08 3.01
CA ILE A 131 5.18 -13.86 2.31
C ILE A 131 5.58 -12.59 3.05
N LEU A 132 5.78 -11.51 2.28
CA LEU A 132 5.84 -10.13 2.75
C LEU A 132 4.68 -9.36 2.15
N ALA A 133 3.77 -8.84 2.99
CA ALA A 133 2.62 -8.06 2.56
C ALA A 133 2.90 -6.55 2.64
N ILE A 134 2.72 -5.83 1.55
CA ILE A 134 2.97 -4.40 1.42
C ILE A 134 1.72 -3.70 0.94
N GLY A 135 1.21 -2.73 1.72
CA GLY A 135 0.16 -1.81 1.31
C GLY A 135 0.77 -0.51 0.79
N SER A 136 0.49 -0.20 -0.46
CA SER A 136 0.99 0.99 -1.17
C SER A 136 -0.07 2.08 -1.17
N THR A 137 0.14 3.14 -0.39
CA THR A 137 -0.76 4.29 -0.32
C THR A 137 -0.04 5.55 0.09
N ASP A 138 -0.29 6.66 -0.62
CA ASP A 138 -0.04 7.98 -0.09
C ASP A 138 -1.17 8.37 0.86
N LEU A 139 -0.91 9.35 1.74
CA LEU A 139 -1.92 9.92 2.64
C LEU A 139 -2.66 11.07 1.97
N THR A 140 -3.04 12.09 2.72
CA THR A 140 -3.84 13.21 2.22
C THR A 140 -3.19 13.87 1.01
N HIS A 141 -3.93 13.96 -0.09
CA HIS A 141 -3.63 14.83 -1.22
C HIS A 141 -4.35 16.16 -1.00
N TYR A 142 -3.62 17.21 -0.64
CA TYR A 142 -4.17 18.50 -0.27
C TYR A 142 -3.82 19.60 -1.27
N GLY A 143 -4.72 20.54 -1.45
CA GLY A 143 -4.47 21.77 -2.19
C GLY A 143 -5.23 21.90 -3.51
N PRO A 144 -5.02 23.01 -4.25
CA PRO A 144 -5.73 23.31 -5.50
C PRO A 144 -5.64 22.24 -6.57
N ASN A 145 -4.45 21.58 -6.70
CA ASN A 145 -4.22 20.53 -7.70
C ASN A 145 -5.09 19.29 -7.46
N TYR A 146 -5.54 19.08 -6.24
CA TYR A 146 -6.36 17.91 -5.84
C TYR A 146 -7.81 18.26 -5.55
N GLY A 147 -8.16 19.56 -5.58
CA GLY A 147 -9.52 20.03 -5.26
C GLY A 147 -9.92 19.83 -3.80
N PHE A 148 -8.97 19.61 -2.90
CA PHE A 148 -9.21 19.38 -1.48
C PHE A 148 -8.63 20.52 -0.62
N LEU A 149 -9.51 21.39 -0.11
CA LEU A 149 -9.16 22.70 0.47
C LEU A 149 -9.89 22.98 1.79
N ARG A 150 -10.15 21.98 2.63
CA ARG A 150 -10.95 22.12 3.87
C ARG A 150 -10.48 23.23 4.83
N LYS A 151 -9.20 23.59 4.80
CA LYS A 151 -8.58 24.60 5.68
C LYS A 151 -7.93 25.75 4.89
N GLY A 152 -8.36 25.98 3.63
CA GLY A 152 -7.74 26.97 2.75
C GLY A 152 -6.34 26.55 2.30
N ILE A 153 -5.44 27.50 2.10
CA ILE A 153 -4.05 27.28 1.66
C ILE A 153 -3.06 27.83 2.69
N GLY A 154 -1.78 27.39 2.60
CA GLY A 154 -0.68 27.86 3.43
C GLY A 154 -0.50 27.08 4.75
N GLY A 155 0.29 27.64 5.67
CA GLY A 155 0.73 26.98 6.91
C GLY A 155 -0.37 26.32 7.76
N PRO A 156 -1.52 26.96 8.00
CA PRO A 156 -2.61 26.36 8.77
C PRO A 156 -3.15 25.05 8.17
N SER A 157 -3.20 24.96 6.84
CA SER A 157 -3.64 23.72 6.17
C SER A 157 -2.63 22.60 6.30
N VAL A 158 -1.33 22.92 6.20
CA VAL A 158 -0.24 21.94 6.41
C VAL A 158 -0.29 21.38 7.84
N GLU A 159 -0.46 22.26 8.83
CA GLU A 159 -0.57 21.84 10.24
C GLU A 159 -1.80 20.95 10.48
N TRP A 160 -2.93 21.29 9.89
CA TRP A 160 -4.14 20.48 10.01
C TRP A 160 -3.97 19.09 9.37
N VAL A 161 -3.41 19.02 8.15
CA VAL A 161 -3.14 17.74 7.50
C VAL A 161 -2.25 16.88 8.38
N LYS A 162 -1.12 17.43 8.85
CA LYS A 162 -0.16 16.68 9.65
C LYS A 162 -0.70 16.25 11.01
N LYS A 163 -1.37 17.16 11.74
CA LYS A 163 -1.75 16.94 13.15
C LYS A 163 -3.12 16.30 13.33
N GLU A 164 -3.99 16.39 12.31
CA GLU A 164 -5.36 15.89 12.40
C GLU A 164 -5.63 14.83 11.33
N ASN A 165 -5.56 15.18 10.04
CA ASN A 165 -6.05 14.31 8.97
C ASN A 165 -5.17 13.07 8.79
N ASP A 166 -3.89 13.25 8.51
CA ASP A 166 -2.93 12.15 8.35
C ASP A 166 -2.69 11.41 9.66
N LYS A 167 -2.59 12.18 10.77
CA LYS A 167 -2.45 11.57 12.11
C LYS A 167 -3.62 10.65 12.42
N GLY A 168 -4.85 11.03 12.09
CA GLY A 168 -6.03 10.21 12.30
C GLY A 168 -5.98 8.89 11.53
N PHE A 169 -5.45 8.89 10.30
CA PHE A 169 -5.21 7.68 9.52
C PHE A 169 -4.10 6.83 10.13
N ILE A 170 -2.94 7.44 10.43
CA ILE A 170 -1.78 6.77 11.01
C ILE A 170 -2.13 6.09 12.34
N ASP A 171 -2.81 6.79 13.24
CA ASP A 171 -3.20 6.24 14.56
C ASP A 171 -4.05 4.96 14.44
N ARG A 172 -4.92 4.88 13.42
CA ARG A 172 -5.72 3.69 13.12
C ARG A 172 -4.90 2.58 12.49
N ALA A 173 -4.01 2.95 11.57
CA ALA A 173 -3.09 2.01 10.93
C ALA A 173 -2.17 1.34 11.97
N LEU A 174 -1.63 2.11 12.93
CA LEU A 174 -0.79 1.58 14.02
C LEU A 174 -1.54 0.61 14.94
N LYS A 175 -2.83 0.83 15.14
CA LYS A 175 -3.71 -0.08 15.91
C LYS A 175 -4.23 -1.26 15.10
N MET A 176 -3.87 -1.32 13.81
CA MET A 176 -4.38 -2.33 12.87
C MET A 176 -5.92 -2.38 12.82
N ASP A 177 -6.55 -1.20 12.94
CA ASP A 177 -8.00 -0.99 12.92
C ASP A 177 -8.48 -0.76 11.49
N ALA A 178 -8.72 -1.85 10.76
CA ALA A 178 -9.10 -1.80 9.35
C ALA A 178 -10.44 -1.07 9.10
N GLU A 179 -11.44 -1.30 9.97
CA GLU A 179 -12.76 -0.68 9.85
C GLU A 179 -12.70 0.83 10.14
N GLY A 180 -12.05 1.21 11.24
CA GLY A 180 -11.84 2.61 11.59
C GLY A 180 -11.01 3.37 10.55
N LEU A 181 -10.04 2.68 9.93
CA LEU A 181 -9.21 3.23 8.86
C LEU A 181 -10.02 3.48 7.58
N LEU A 182 -10.87 2.51 7.18
CA LEU A 182 -11.79 2.66 6.05
C LEU A 182 -12.72 3.86 6.27
N LYS A 183 -13.37 3.92 7.44
CA LYS A 183 -14.27 5.02 7.79
C LYS A 183 -13.56 6.36 7.73
N HIS A 184 -12.37 6.46 8.32
CA HIS A 184 -11.60 7.70 8.33
C HIS A 184 -11.20 8.14 6.92
N ALA A 185 -10.77 7.21 6.07
CA ALA A 185 -10.39 7.51 4.69
C ALA A 185 -11.58 8.05 3.89
N LEU A 186 -12.76 7.42 4.01
CA LEU A 186 -13.98 7.84 3.32
C LEU A 186 -14.52 9.21 3.78
N GLU A 187 -14.43 9.49 5.08
CA GLU A 187 -14.94 10.76 5.65
C GLU A 187 -14.00 11.94 5.45
N ASN A 188 -12.70 11.68 5.27
CA ASN A 188 -11.66 12.71 5.36
C ASN A 188 -10.72 12.75 4.16
N ASP A 189 -10.92 11.93 3.12
CA ASP A 189 -10.03 11.83 1.96
C ASP A 189 -8.55 11.71 2.38
N SER A 190 -8.29 10.92 3.42
CA SER A 190 -7.00 10.88 4.11
C SER A 190 -6.00 9.89 3.54
N ALA A 191 -6.35 9.15 2.48
CA ALA A 191 -5.44 8.27 1.75
C ALA A 191 -6.00 7.94 0.37
N CYS A 192 -5.13 7.91 -0.64
CA CYS A 192 -5.53 7.64 -2.03
C CYS A 192 -5.83 6.17 -2.29
N SER A 193 -5.21 5.26 -1.55
CA SER A 193 -5.34 3.80 -1.70
C SER A 193 -5.54 3.12 -0.34
N ALA A 194 -6.50 3.61 0.47
CA ALA A 194 -6.74 3.04 1.79
C ALA A 194 -7.09 1.54 1.75
N GLY A 195 -7.72 1.04 0.67
CA GLY A 195 -7.95 -0.39 0.46
C GLY A 195 -6.66 -1.22 0.49
N ALA A 196 -5.57 -0.70 -0.08
CA ALA A 196 -4.26 -1.36 -0.04
C ALA A 196 -3.71 -1.46 1.39
N ALA A 197 -3.82 -0.38 2.17
CA ALA A 197 -3.41 -0.39 3.58
C ALA A 197 -4.24 -1.39 4.39
N ILE A 198 -5.56 -1.43 4.18
CA ILE A 198 -6.48 -2.36 4.84
C ILE A 198 -6.12 -3.82 4.52
N SER A 199 -5.86 -4.14 3.24
CA SER A 199 -5.47 -5.50 2.83
C SER A 199 -4.15 -5.93 3.49
N ALA A 200 -3.14 -5.04 3.50
CA ALA A 200 -1.87 -5.34 4.15
C ALA A 200 -2.02 -5.55 5.67
N ILE A 201 -2.77 -4.67 6.35
CA ILE A 201 -3.09 -4.80 7.78
C ILE A 201 -3.79 -6.13 8.06
N ALA A 202 -4.81 -6.48 7.29
CA ALA A 202 -5.55 -7.72 7.47
C ALA A 202 -4.67 -8.96 7.27
N THR A 203 -3.78 -8.93 6.26
CA THR A 203 -2.80 -10.00 6.02
C THR A 203 -1.85 -10.13 7.21
N CYS A 204 -1.22 -9.04 7.65
CA CYS A 204 -0.26 -9.07 8.75
C CYS A 204 -0.93 -9.49 10.07
N LYS A 205 -2.15 -9.01 10.35
CA LYS A 205 -2.93 -9.41 11.52
C LYS A 205 -3.25 -10.92 11.50
N ALA A 206 -3.66 -11.45 10.35
CA ALA A 206 -3.90 -12.87 10.18
C ALA A 206 -2.60 -13.71 10.32
N LEU A 207 -1.43 -13.14 10.02
CA LEU A 207 -0.12 -13.78 10.22
C LEU A 207 0.43 -13.63 11.65
N GLY A 208 -0.25 -12.88 12.53
CA GLY A 208 0.10 -12.81 13.95
C GLY A 208 0.62 -11.46 14.43
N SER A 209 0.65 -10.43 13.59
CA SER A 209 0.97 -9.07 14.03
C SER A 209 -0.22 -8.47 14.81
N ASP A 210 0.07 -7.70 15.84
CA ASP A 210 -0.93 -7.09 16.71
C ASP A 210 -0.90 -5.56 16.77
N GLN A 211 0.19 -4.96 16.27
CA GLN A 211 0.36 -3.52 16.22
C GLN A 211 1.30 -3.10 15.08
N GLY A 212 1.19 -1.84 14.66
CA GLY A 212 2.11 -1.21 13.72
C GLY A 212 3.14 -0.34 14.42
N VAL A 213 4.26 -0.10 13.74
CA VAL A 213 5.33 0.82 14.15
C VAL A 213 5.55 1.85 13.06
N LEU A 214 5.36 3.13 13.39
CA LEU A 214 5.66 4.23 12.47
C LEU A 214 7.18 4.42 12.38
N LEU A 215 7.75 4.25 11.21
CA LEU A 215 9.17 4.50 10.96
C LEU A 215 9.45 5.97 10.71
N ASP A 216 8.57 6.60 9.94
CA ASP A 216 8.68 8.03 9.61
C ASP A 216 7.38 8.55 8.99
N TYR A 217 7.19 9.87 9.07
CA TYR A 217 6.10 10.60 8.46
C TYR A 217 6.56 12.01 8.08
N TYR A 218 6.26 12.42 6.87
CA TYR A 218 6.44 13.78 6.38
C TYR A 218 5.50 14.05 5.19
N THR A 219 5.51 15.27 4.68
CA THR A 219 4.75 15.67 3.50
C THR A 219 5.67 16.14 2.39
N SER A 220 5.17 16.18 1.14
CA SER A 220 5.93 16.81 0.05
C SER A 220 6.24 18.28 0.32
N TYR A 221 5.44 18.96 1.14
CA TYR A 221 5.69 20.33 1.59
C TYR A 221 7.01 20.46 2.37
N ASP A 222 7.41 19.43 3.12
CA ASP A 222 8.68 19.44 3.87
C ASP A 222 9.92 19.36 2.97
N ILE A 223 9.74 18.87 1.73
CA ILE A 223 10.79 18.73 0.72
C ILE A 223 10.79 19.94 -0.21
N MET A 224 9.62 20.29 -0.71
CA MET A 224 9.40 21.40 -1.63
C MET A 224 8.05 22.07 -1.29
N PRO A 225 8.06 23.17 -0.53
CA PRO A 225 6.85 23.88 -0.14
C PRO A 225 6.03 24.34 -1.35
N ASP A 226 4.73 23.98 -1.36
CA ASP A 226 3.77 24.36 -2.37
C ASP A 226 2.37 24.41 -1.73
N ASP A 227 1.43 25.11 -2.35
CA ASP A 227 0.01 25.14 -1.91
C ASP A 227 -0.69 23.79 -2.11
N SER A 228 -0.13 22.91 -2.94
CA SER A 228 -0.56 21.52 -3.11
C SER A 228 0.51 20.57 -2.63
N PHE A 229 0.15 19.67 -1.73
CA PHE A 229 1.10 18.72 -1.12
C PHE A 229 0.43 17.39 -0.75
N VAL A 230 1.27 16.39 -0.49
CA VAL A 230 0.84 15.01 -0.19
C VAL A 230 1.55 14.50 1.06
N GLY A 231 0.83 13.78 1.91
CA GLY A 231 1.38 13.11 3.09
C GLY A 231 1.96 11.73 2.79
N TYR A 232 3.04 11.36 3.48
CA TYR A 232 3.74 10.09 3.31
C TYR A 232 4.04 9.45 4.67
N ALA A 233 3.65 8.20 4.86
CA ALA A 233 3.98 7.43 6.05
C ALA A 233 4.60 6.07 5.71
N GLY A 234 5.63 5.68 6.46
CA GLY A 234 6.20 4.34 6.44
C GLY A 234 5.86 3.59 7.73
N ILE A 235 5.10 2.49 7.64
CA ILE A 235 4.66 1.72 8.80
C ILE A 235 5.04 0.25 8.61
N LEU A 236 5.59 -0.37 9.66
CA LEU A 236 5.82 -1.81 9.80
C LEU A 236 4.72 -2.45 10.64
N TYR A 237 4.38 -3.70 10.33
CA TYR A 237 3.45 -4.55 11.08
C TYR A 237 4.08 -5.85 11.50
#